data_59eafcc0f157135863a0f2ccb5b42f40
#
_entry.id   59eafcc0f157135863a0f2ccb5b42f40
#
_cell.length_a   1.000
_cell.length_b   1.000
_cell.length_c   1.000
_cell.angle_alpha   90.00
_cell.angle_beta   90.00
_cell.angle_gamma   90.00
#
_symmetry.space_group_name_H-M   'P 1'
#
loop_
_entity.id
_entity.type
_entity.pdbx_description
1 polymer ?
#
loop_
_entity_poly.entity_id
_entity_poly.type
_entity_poly.pdbx_seq_one_letter_code
_entity_poly.pdbx_strand_id
1 'polypeptide(L)'
;MIADRKLPARRVGRVWAISERDLRSVSRRPAHRPWKPASAWAVLAAAEGTVPPSLSAYERHRARQRLKEGLPNIVTLLAERAHRRTFYVHPSDVDRILNIAGVVRTAASAAAEHDIDLIGPGPEEVYVSESTLAQIAASCHMEERPERPNLVMRVVADPHWPFAEDAAVAPAAVAAVDLLESDNDRARRAGSRLLESL
;
A
#
# COMPACT_ATOMS: atom_id res chain seq x y z
N MET A 1 -11.18 -3.42 -25.18
CA MET A 1 -10.30 -2.56 -24.35
C MET A 1 -9.69 -1.41 -25.16
N ILE A 2 -8.99 -1.63 -26.26
CA ILE A 2 -8.49 -0.53 -27.12
C ILE A 2 -9.67 0.16 -27.83
N ALA A 3 -10.60 -0.62 -28.43
CA ALA A 3 -11.79 -0.10 -29.08
C ALA A 3 -12.70 0.71 -28.13
N ASP A 4 -12.75 0.37 -26.85
CA ASP A 4 -13.59 1.03 -25.84
C ASP A 4 -12.88 2.24 -25.21
N ARG A 5 -11.74 2.68 -25.73
CA ARG A 5 -10.90 3.77 -25.21
C ARG A 5 -10.47 3.61 -23.73
N LYS A 6 -10.55 2.40 -23.20
CA LYS A 6 -10.12 2.09 -21.81
C LYS A 6 -8.61 1.90 -21.68
N LEU A 7 -7.89 1.83 -22.81
CA LEU A 7 -6.45 1.70 -22.87
C LEU A 7 -5.91 2.67 -23.90
N PRO A 8 -5.11 3.67 -23.49
CA PRO A 8 -4.43 4.57 -24.43
C PRO A 8 -3.52 3.75 -25.35
N ALA A 9 -3.72 3.87 -26.65
CA ALA A 9 -2.93 3.20 -27.65
C ALA A 9 -2.75 4.08 -28.88
N ARG A 10 -1.57 4.06 -29.48
CA ARG A 10 -1.28 4.76 -30.74
C ARG A 10 -1.11 3.75 -31.86
N ARG A 11 -1.74 4.01 -32.99
CA ARG A 11 -1.58 3.17 -34.17
C ARG A 11 -0.25 3.52 -34.87
N VAL A 12 0.57 2.50 -35.13
CA VAL A 12 1.81 2.61 -35.89
C VAL A 12 1.72 1.62 -37.05
N GLY A 13 1.41 2.12 -38.23
CA GLY A 13 1.09 1.29 -39.39
C GLY A 13 -0.15 0.41 -39.14
N ARG A 14 0.04 -0.92 -39.18
CA ARG A 14 -1.03 -1.91 -38.97
C ARG A 14 -1.10 -2.44 -37.54
N VAL A 15 -0.19 -2.02 -36.66
CA VAL A 15 -0.12 -2.50 -35.26
C VAL A 15 -0.47 -1.39 -34.28
N TRP A 16 -0.94 -1.78 -33.07
CA TRP A 16 -1.16 -0.87 -31.98
C TRP A 16 0.07 -0.82 -31.09
N ALA A 17 0.63 0.35 -30.90
CA ALA A 17 1.68 0.60 -29.90
C ALA A 17 1.01 1.09 -28.61
N ILE A 18 1.28 0.39 -27.51
CA ILE A 18 0.80 0.70 -26.17
C ILE A 18 2.06 0.93 -25.34
N SER A 19 2.10 2.01 -24.58
CA SER A 19 3.23 2.25 -23.68
C SER A 19 3.23 1.22 -22.55
N GLU A 20 4.38 0.87 -22.06
CA GLU A 20 4.51 -0.05 -20.91
C GLU A 20 3.81 0.53 -19.68
N ARG A 21 3.86 1.85 -19.49
CA ARG A 21 3.15 2.59 -18.44
C ARG A 21 1.64 2.39 -18.55
N ASP A 22 1.08 2.48 -19.77
CA ASP A 22 -0.36 2.31 -19.99
C ASP A 22 -0.79 0.86 -19.84
N LEU A 23 0.08 -0.10 -20.21
CA LEU A 23 -0.15 -1.53 -19.94
C LEU A 23 -0.19 -1.82 -18.44
N ARG A 24 0.63 -1.16 -17.66
CA ARG A 24 0.63 -1.29 -16.19
C ARG A 24 -0.60 -0.66 -15.55
N SER A 25 -1.15 0.41 -16.14
CA SER A 25 -2.37 1.08 -15.68
C SER A 25 -3.62 0.26 -15.95
N VAL A 26 -3.55 -0.73 -16.87
CA VAL A 26 -4.61 -1.73 -17.00
C VAL A 26 -4.57 -2.62 -15.79
N SER A 27 -5.35 -2.21 -14.80
CA SER A 27 -5.65 -3.03 -13.64
C SER A 27 -6.02 -4.43 -14.12
N ARG A 28 -5.10 -5.40 -14.01
CA ARG A 28 -5.46 -6.80 -14.14
C ARG A 28 -6.51 -7.01 -13.06
N ARG A 29 -7.78 -7.15 -13.47
CA ARG A 29 -8.79 -7.58 -12.51
C ARG A 29 -8.24 -8.83 -11.86
N PRO A 30 -8.05 -8.84 -10.55
CA PRO A 30 -7.55 -10.03 -9.88
C PRO A 30 -8.44 -11.19 -10.30
N ALA A 31 -7.85 -12.33 -10.63
CA ALA A 31 -8.60 -13.54 -10.98
C ALA A 31 -9.57 -13.95 -9.86
N HIS A 32 -9.32 -13.46 -8.66
CA HIS A 32 -10.12 -13.65 -7.46
C HIS A 32 -10.49 -12.30 -6.85
N ARG A 33 -11.67 -12.25 -6.22
CA ARG A 33 -12.12 -11.07 -5.46
C ARG A 33 -11.14 -10.79 -4.31
N PRO A 34 -10.71 -9.53 -4.10
CA PRO A 34 -9.91 -9.15 -2.97
C PRO A 34 -10.54 -9.57 -1.64
N TRP A 35 -9.72 -9.86 -0.66
CA TRP A 35 -10.19 -10.26 0.67
C TRP A 35 -10.71 -9.04 1.44
N LYS A 36 -11.67 -9.27 2.32
CA LYS A 36 -12.14 -8.24 3.25
C LYS A 36 -10.97 -7.73 4.10
N PRO A 37 -10.98 -6.44 4.52
CA PRO A 37 -9.90 -5.82 5.28
C PRO A 37 -9.42 -6.67 6.47
N ALA A 38 -10.32 -7.12 7.32
CA ALA A 38 -9.98 -7.97 8.47
C ALA A 38 -9.22 -9.25 8.08
N SER A 39 -9.59 -9.88 6.96
CA SER A 39 -8.90 -11.09 6.47
C SER A 39 -7.52 -10.79 5.90
N ALA A 40 -7.36 -9.65 5.21
CA ALA A 40 -6.07 -9.21 4.68
C ALA A 40 -5.10 -8.88 5.81
N TRP A 41 -5.55 -8.13 6.81
CA TRP A 41 -4.76 -7.80 7.99
C TRP A 41 -4.39 -9.03 8.82
N ALA A 42 -5.28 -10.02 8.96
CA ALA A 42 -4.97 -11.27 9.62
C ALA A 42 -3.82 -12.04 8.94
N VAL A 43 -3.75 -12.01 7.60
CA VAL A 43 -2.66 -12.66 6.84
C VAL A 43 -1.34 -11.90 7.04
N LEU A 44 -1.36 -10.58 6.99
CA LEU A 44 -0.15 -9.77 7.22
C LEU A 44 0.38 -9.94 8.65
N ALA A 45 -0.50 -9.93 9.65
CA ALA A 45 -0.13 -10.22 11.03
C ALA A 45 0.44 -11.65 11.20
N ALA A 46 -0.09 -12.62 10.47
CA ALA A 46 0.44 -13.99 10.48
C ALA A 46 1.84 -14.07 9.85
N ALA A 47 2.14 -13.24 8.85
CA ALA A 47 3.47 -13.15 8.25
C ALA A 47 4.52 -12.61 9.22
N GLU A 48 4.12 -11.66 10.09
CA GLU A 48 4.96 -11.11 11.16
C GLU A 48 5.03 -12.01 12.42
N GLY A 49 4.36 -13.15 12.43
CA GLY A 49 4.26 -13.97 13.61
C GLY A 49 3.42 -13.38 14.77
N THR A 50 2.76 -12.24 14.54
CA THR A 50 2.09 -11.41 15.57
C THR A 50 0.57 -11.47 15.50
N VAL A 51 0.01 -12.62 15.24
CA VAL A 51 -1.44 -12.79 15.04
C VAL A 51 -2.23 -12.30 16.27
N PRO A 52 -3.13 -11.29 16.10
CA PRO A 52 -3.87 -10.73 17.22
C PRO A 52 -4.65 -11.79 18.03
N PRO A 53 -4.63 -11.70 19.37
CA PRO A 53 -5.39 -12.63 20.22
C PRO A 53 -6.91 -12.56 20.00
N SER A 54 -7.41 -11.43 19.50
CA SER A 54 -8.83 -11.20 19.17
C SER A 54 -9.36 -12.08 18.05
N LEU A 55 -8.48 -12.66 17.21
CA LEU A 55 -8.89 -13.57 16.15
C LEU A 55 -9.24 -14.95 16.72
N SER A 56 -10.35 -15.53 16.25
CA SER A 56 -10.72 -16.90 16.55
C SER A 56 -9.66 -17.90 16.06
N ALA A 57 -9.66 -19.12 16.62
CA ALA A 57 -8.76 -20.19 16.18
C ALA A 57 -8.92 -20.50 14.68
N TYR A 58 -10.16 -20.43 14.18
CA TYR A 58 -10.47 -20.63 12.76
C TYR A 58 -9.87 -19.55 11.87
N GLU A 59 -10.00 -18.26 12.25
CA GLU A 59 -9.45 -17.14 11.50
C GLU A 59 -7.92 -17.20 11.48
N ARG A 60 -7.28 -17.50 12.61
CA ARG A 60 -5.83 -17.71 12.69
C ARG A 60 -5.36 -18.85 11.78
N HIS A 61 -6.05 -19.98 11.82
CA HIS A 61 -5.73 -21.11 10.93
C HIS A 61 -5.87 -20.72 9.47
N ARG A 62 -6.97 -20.06 9.11
CA ARG A 62 -7.23 -19.61 7.73
C ARG A 62 -6.20 -18.59 7.24
N ALA A 63 -5.77 -17.64 8.08
CA ALA A 63 -4.71 -16.70 7.75
C ALA A 63 -3.39 -17.41 7.44
N ARG A 64 -2.99 -18.36 8.30
CA ARG A 64 -1.79 -19.18 8.07
C ARG A 64 -1.87 -20.03 6.80
N GLN A 65 -3.03 -20.61 6.48
CA GLN A 65 -3.20 -21.37 5.24
C GLN A 65 -3.05 -20.49 4.00
N ARG A 66 -3.64 -19.30 4.02
CA ARG A 66 -3.49 -18.33 2.91
C ARG A 66 -2.06 -17.85 2.74
N LEU A 67 -1.34 -17.67 3.84
CA LEU A 67 0.08 -17.27 3.81
C LEU A 67 0.97 -18.30 3.12
N LYS A 68 0.60 -19.59 3.12
CA LYS A 68 1.35 -20.66 2.42
C LYS A 68 1.46 -20.44 0.90
N GLU A 69 0.55 -19.66 0.31
CA GLU A 69 0.63 -19.29 -1.10
C GLU A 69 1.78 -18.30 -1.38
N GLY A 70 2.38 -17.73 -0.33
CA GLY A 70 3.41 -16.70 -0.39
C GLY A 70 2.87 -15.31 -0.65
N LEU A 71 3.32 -14.32 0.11
CA LEU A 71 2.85 -12.93 0.00
C LEU A 71 2.93 -12.37 -1.43
N PRO A 72 4.01 -12.59 -2.22
CA PRO A 72 4.08 -12.10 -3.60
C PRO A 72 2.92 -12.55 -4.49
N ASN A 73 2.41 -13.77 -4.26
CA ASN A 73 1.33 -14.34 -5.08
C ASN A 73 -0.06 -13.82 -4.69
N ILE A 74 -0.23 -13.31 -3.47
CA ILE A 74 -1.51 -12.87 -2.92
C ILE A 74 -1.63 -11.34 -2.77
N VAL A 75 -0.63 -10.56 -3.20
CA VAL A 75 -0.62 -9.08 -3.08
C VAL A 75 -1.94 -8.47 -3.58
N THR A 76 -2.43 -8.90 -4.75
CA THR A 76 -3.67 -8.39 -5.32
C THR A 76 -4.92 -8.72 -4.49
N LEU A 77 -4.86 -9.79 -3.69
CA LEU A 77 -5.94 -10.18 -2.77
C LEU A 77 -5.97 -9.34 -1.50
N LEU A 78 -4.83 -8.67 -1.17
CA LEU A 78 -4.67 -7.78 -0.03
C LEU A 78 -5.09 -6.33 -0.35
N ALA A 79 -5.45 -6.02 -1.59
CA ALA A 79 -5.65 -4.63 -2.06
C ALA A 79 -6.74 -3.86 -1.30
N GLU A 80 -7.79 -4.54 -0.79
CA GLU A 80 -8.87 -3.89 -0.02
C GLU A 80 -8.53 -3.69 1.47
N ARG A 81 -7.27 -3.96 1.93
CA ARG A 81 -6.86 -3.70 3.32
C ARG A 81 -6.92 -2.23 3.71
N ALA A 82 -6.72 -1.34 2.72
CA ALA A 82 -6.77 0.11 2.89
C ALA A 82 -7.11 0.79 1.56
N HIS A 83 -7.69 1.98 1.63
CA HIS A 83 -7.96 2.82 0.47
C HIS A 83 -6.77 3.73 0.20
N ARG A 84 -6.09 3.53 -0.93
CA ARG A 84 -4.98 4.38 -1.35
C ARG A 84 -5.51 5.70 -1.92
N ARG A 85 -5.12 6.83 -1.28
CA ARG A 85 -5.45 8.20 -1.70
C ARG A 85 -4.16 9.00 -1.88
N THR A 86 -4.14 9.88 -2.85
CA THR A 86 -2.97 10.72 -3.17
C THR A 86 -3.28 12.16 -2.90
N PHE A 87 -2.33 12.88 -2.29
CA PHE A 87 -2.47 14.27 -1.93
C PHE A 87 -1.23 15.09 -2.31
N TYR A 88 -1.47 16.36 -2.54
CA TYR A 88 -0.44 17.36 -2.44
C TYR A 88 -0.70 18.21 -1.20
N VAL A 89 0.30 18.35 -0.36
CA VAL A 89 0.31 19.24 0.80
C VAL A 89 1.51 20.18 0.69
N HIS A 90 1.48 21.30 1.40
CA HIS A 90 2.67 22.17 1.42
C HIS A 90 3.87 21.37 1.97
N PRO A 91 5.07 21.48 1.39
CA PRO A 91 6.24 20.68 1.82
C PRO A 91 6.53 20.76 3.32
N SER A 92 6.34 21.95 3.95
CA SER A 92 6.52 22.12 5.40
C SER A 92 5.49 21.34 6.25
N ASP A 93 4.37 20.94 5.68
CA ASP A 93 3.34 20.16 6.36
C ASP A 93 3.61 18.67 6.31
N VAL A 94 4.43 18.20 5.34
CA VAL A 94 4.77 16.77 5.21
C VAL A 94 5.40 16.25 6.50
N ASP A 95 6.48 16.88 6.96
CA ASP A 95 7.18 16.46 8.18
C ASP A 95 6.29 16.54 9.41
N ARG A 96 5.42 17.55 9.48
CA ARG A 96 4.43 17.69 10.55
C ARG A 96 3.44 16.53 10.54
N ILE A 97 2.94 16.15 9.36
CA ILE A 97 2.00 15.03 9.20
C ILE A 97 2.68 13.71 9.61
N LEU A 98 3.91 13.46 9.17
CA LEU A 98 4.65 12.24 9.51
C LEU A 98 4.88 12.04 11.01
N ASN A 99 4.82 13.13 11.80
CA ASN A 99 4.99 13.12 13.25
C ASN A 99 3.67 13.13 14.05
N ILE A 100 2.51 13.05 13.37
CA ILE A 100 1.21 12.96 14.06
C ILE A 100 1.01 11.54 14.62
N ALA A 101 0.56 11.43 15.86
CA ALA A 101 0.18 10.16 16.45
C ALA A 101 -0.91 9.45 15.59
N GLY A 102 -0.73 8.16 15.33
CA GLY A 102 -1.61 7.40 14.45
C GLY A 102 -1.31 7.55 12.94
N VAL A 103 -0.21 8.23 12.59
CA VAL A 103 0.37 8.18 11.24
C VAL A 103 1.52 7.16 11.24
N VAL A 104 1.42 6.13 10.39
CA VAL A 104 2.37 5.02 10.35
C VAL A 104 3.06 5.01 8.99
N ARG A 105 4.36 5.25 8.95
CA ARG A 105 5.15 5.24 7.71
C ARG A 105 5.21 3.84 7.10
N THR A 106 5.18 3.75 5.77
CA THR A 106 5.22 2.47 5.04
C THR A 106 5.96 2.60 3.71
N ALA A 107 6.12 1.53 2.99
CA ALA A 107 6.77 1.49 1.68
C ALA A 107 8.15 2.18 1.70
N ALA A 108 8.38 3.14 0.80
CA ALA A 108 9.64 3.87 0.72
C ALA A 108 9.90 4.76 1.94
N SER A 109 8.86 5.27 2.59
CA SER A 109 8.97 6.11 3.80
C SER A 109 9.38 5.32 5.05
N ALA A 110 9.33 3.99 4.99
CA ALA A 110 9.81 3.08 6.03
C ALA A 110 11.13 2.39 5.66
N ALA A 111 11.77 2.80 4.55
CA ALA A 111 12.91 2.08 4.00
C ALA A 111 14.11 2.03 4.97
N ALA A 112 14.39 3.14 5.65
CA ALA A 112 15.52 3.24 6.58
C ALA A 112 15.36 2.31 7.79
N GLU A 113 14.13 2.14 8.29
CA GLU A 113 13.84 1.30 9.46
C GLU A 113 13.86 -0.20 9.13
N HIS A 114 13.78 -0.54 7.85
CA HIS A 114 13.83 -1.93 7.37
C HIS A 114 15.13 -2.25 6.61
N ASP A 115 16.18 -1.43 6.74
CA ASP A 115 17.45 -1.60 6.05
C ASP A 115 17.33 -1.74 4.51
N ILE A 116 16.34 -1.03 3.94
CA ILE A 116 16.09 -1.06 2.50
C ILE A 116 16.86 0.08 1.83
N ASP A 117 17.76 -0.26 0.90
CA ASP A 117 18.41 0.75 0.03
C ASP A 117 17.43 1.24 -1.06
N LEU A 118 16.53 2.13 -0.66
CA LEU A 118 15.57 2.77 -1.55
C LEU A 118 15.60 4.28 -1.33
N ILE A 119 16.65 4.93 -1.87
CA ILE A 119 16.79 6.39 -1.85
C ILE A 119 16.33 6.93 -3.22
N GLY A 120 15.46 7.93 -3.20
CA GLY A 120 15.04 8.63 -4.41
C GLY A 120 13.83 9.53 -4.18
N PRO A 121 13.59 10.49 -5.08
CA PRO A 121 12.43 11.36 -4.98
C PRO A 121 11.14 10.56 -5.21
N GLY A 122 10.20 10.71 -4.32
CA GLY A 122 8.88 10.11 -4.39
C GLY A 122 7.95 10.73 -3.34
N PRO A 123 6.66 10.47 -3.42
CA PRO A 123 5.75 10.85 -2.35
C PRO A 123 6.06 10.05 -1.08
N GLU A 124 5.88 10.69 0.07
CA GLU A 124 5.82 9.96 1.34
C GLU A 124 4.60 9.04 1.37
N GLU A 125 4.76 7.81 1.88
CA GLU A 125 3.65 6.86 2.01
C GLU A 125 3.39 6.51 3.46
N VAL A 126 2.11 6.67 3.88
CA VAL A 126 1.70 6.43 5.26
C VAL A 126 0.36 5.71 5.34
N TYR A 127 0.16 4.99 6.43
CA TYR A 127 -1.15 4.54 6.88
C TYR A 127 -1.75 5.57 7.84
N VAL A 128 -3.05 5.79 7.71
CA VAL A 128 -3.86 6.60 8.63
C VAL A 128 -5.23 5.94 8.81
N SER A 129 -5.85 6.14 9.96
CA SER A 129 -7.25 5.81 10.15
C SER A 129 -8.16 6.89 9.50
N GLU A 130 -9.44 6.59 9.31
CA GLU A 130 -10.41 7.58 8.81
C GLU A 130 -10.50 8.80 9.73
N SER A 131 -10.49 8.58 11.03
CA SER A 131 -10.50 9.65 12.03
C SER A 131 -9.22 10.49 12.02
N THR A 132 -8.04 9.85 11.90
CA THR A 132 -6.76 10.57 11.78
C THR A 132 -6.71 11.39 10.48
N LEU A 133 -7.18 10.84 9.36
CA LEU A 133 -7.25 11.61 8.11
C LEU A 133 -8.13 12.85 8.26
N ALA A 134 -9.30 12.73 8.91
CA ALA A 134 -10.19 13.87 9.14
C ALA A 134 -9.52 14.96 9.99
N GLN A 135 -8.75 14.59 11.02
CA GLN A 135 -7.95 15.53 11.84
C GLN A 135 -6.88 16.25 11.03
N ILE A 136 -6.13 15.50 10.17
CA ILE A 136 -5.11 16.08 9.29
C ILE A 136 -5.77 17.08 8.33
N ALA A 137 -6.87 16.70 7.67
CA ALA A 137 -7.58 17.54 6.72
C ALA A 137 -8.15 18.82 7.36
N ALA A 138 -8.47 18.79 8.66
CA ALA A 138 -8.89 19.97 9.40
C ALA A 138 -7.73 20.91 9.78
N SER A 139 -6.48 20.40 9.76
CA SER A 139 -5.29 21.13 10.23
C SER A 139 -4.41 21.71 9.13
N CYS A 140 -4.54 21.23 7.89
CA CYS A 140 -3.77 21.71 6.73
C CYS A 140 -4.57 21.59 5.44
N HIS A 141 -4.18 22.40 4.45
CA HIS A 141 -4.77 22.33 3.12
C HIS A 141 -4.20 21.12 2.37
N MET A 142 -5.11 20.27 1.86
CA MET A 142 -4.76 19.07 1.11
C MET A 142 -5.49 19.07 -0.23
N GLU A 143 -4.73 19.07 -1.33
CA GLU A 143 -5.28 18.84 -2.66
C GLU A 143 -5.33 17.33 -2.93
N GLU A 144 -6.53 16.79 -3.10
CA GLU A 144 -6.69 15.36 -3.42
C GLU A 144 -6.55 15.11 -4.92
N ARG A 145 -5.88 14.01 -5.28
CA ARG A 145 -5.61 13.57 -6.66
C ARG A 145 -4.87 14.60 -7.50
N PRO A 146 -3.81 15.21 -7.00
CA PRO A 146 -3.01 16.15 -7.77
C PRO A 146 -2.27 15.41 -8.91
N GLU A 147 -1.84 16.17 -9.93
CA GLU A 147 -1.00 15.62 -10.99
C GLU A 147 0.36 15.11 -10.46
N ARG A 148 0.88 15.77 -9.44
CA ARG A 148 2.16 15.43 -8.78
C ARG A 148 1.99 15.35 -7.27
N PRO A 149 1.54 14.20 -6.75
CA PRO A 149 1.39 14.02 -5.32
C PRO A 149 2.74 14.00 -4.61
N ASN A 150 2.80 14.56 -3.40
CA ASN A 150 3.94 14.41 -2.50
C ASN A 150 3.59 13.57 -1.26
N LEU A 151 2.33 13.14 -1.13
CA LEU A 151 1.86 12.31 -0.02
C LEU A 151 0.86 11.27 -0.52
N VAL A 152 1.08 10.02 -0.15
CA VAL A 152 0.15 8.90 -0.36
C VAL A 152 -0.34 8.43 1.00
N MET A 153 -1.65 8.44 1.20
CA MET A 153 -2.26 7.92 2.41
C MET A 153 -3.03 6.63 2.10
N ARG A 154 -2.71 5.57 2.84
CA ARG A 154 -3.45 4.31 2.88
C ARG A 154 -4.43 4.38 4.03
N VAL A 155 -5.67 4.72 3.71
CA VAL A 155 -6.72 4.98 4.70
C VAL A 155 -7.37 3.67 5.11
N VAL A 156 -7.34 3.38 6.40
CA VAL A 156 -7.97 2.21 7.01
C VAL A 156 -9.19 2.65 7.80
N ALA A 157 -10.31 1.96 7.63
CA ALA A 157 -11.50 2.21 8.45
C ALA A 157 -11.19 1.95 9.94
N ASP A 158 -11.62 2.85 10.82
CA ASP A 158 -11.29 2.81 12.25
C ASP A 158 -11.48 1.44 12.91
N PRO A 159 -12.57 0.67 12.65
CA PRO A 159 -12.76 -0.66 13.24
C PRO A 159 -11.73 -1.71 12.81
N HIS A 160 -10.96 -1.41 11.77
CA HIS A 160 -9.97 -2.32 11.16
C HIS A 160 -8.54 -1.84 11.33
N TRP A 161 -8.31 -0.79 12.14
CA TRP A 161 -6.96 -0.27 12.39
C TRP A 161 -6.05 -1.37 12.97
N PRO A 162 -4.95 -1.72 12.29
CA PRO A 162 -4.16 -2.90 12.66
C PRO A 162 -2.94 -2.59 13.51
N PHE A 163 -2.57 -1.32 13.66
CA PHE A 163 -1.32 -0.91 14.29
C PHE A 163 -1.51 -0.57 15.76
N ALA A 164 -0.45 -0.71 16.56
CA ALA A 164 -0.42 -0.25 17.94
C ALA A 164 -0.48 1.29 18.00
N GLU A 165 -0.89 1.85 19.14
CA GLU A 165 -1.05 3.30 19.32
C GLU A 165 0.26 4.08 19.13
N ASP A 166 1.39 3.47 19.48
CA ASP A 166 2.73 4.02 19.39
C ASP A 166 3.48 3.65 18.10
N ALA A 167 2.85 2.92 17.20
CA ALA A 167 3.47 2.51 15.96
C ALA A 167 3.76 3.72 15.06
N ALA A 168 5.03 4.00 14.81
CA ALA A 168 5.47 5.03 13.86
C ALA A 168 5.79 4.46 12.47
N VAL A 169 6.03 3.15 12.37
CA VAL A 169 6.46 2.45 11.15
C VAL A 169 5.67 1.15 11.00
N ALA A 170 5.23 0.86 9.80
CA ALA A 170 4.54 -0.38 9.48
C ALA A 170 5.49 -1.58 9.62
N PRO A 171 5.01 -2.74 10.08
CA PRO A 171 5.78 -3.97 10.10
C PRO A 171 6.35 -4.34 8.72
N ALA A 172 7.44 -5.09 8.71
CA ALA A 172 8.21 -5.38 7.49
C ALA A 172 7.39 -6.07 6.40
N ALA A 173 6.51 -7.03 6.74
CA ALA A 173 5.63 -7.67 5.76
C ALA A 173 4.62 -6.70 5.14
N VAL A 174 4.13 -5.73 5.91
CA VAL A 174 3.22 -4.68 5.43
C VAL A 174 3.96 -3.75 4.47
N ALA A 175 5.11 -3.22 4.89
CA ALA A 175 5.94 -2.34 4.07
C ALA A 175 6.38 -3.02 2.76
N ALA A 176 6.74 -4.30 2.83
CA ALA A 176 7.13 -5.08 1.66
C ALA A 176 5.98 -5.25 0.66
N VAL A 177 4.77 -5.56 1.13
CA VAL A 177 3.56 -5.65 0.28
C VAL A 177 3.26 -4.31 -0.37
N ASP A 178 3.38 -3.20 0.37
CA ASP A 178 3.18 -1.86 -0.16
C ASP A 178 4.21 -1.50 -1.25
N LEU A 179 5.46 -1.90 -1.07
CA LEU A 179 6.51 -1.77 -2.09
C LEU A 179 6.22 -2.61 -3.34
N LEU A 180 5.66 -3.81 -3.19
CA LEU A 180 5.26 -4.67 -4.33
C LEU A 180 4.11 -4.07 -5.14
N GLU A 181 3.24 -3.26 -4.52
CA GLU A 181 2.16 -2.53 -5.19
C GLU A 181 2.65 -1.28 -5.94
N SER A 182 3.90 -0.87 -5.75
CA SER A 182 4.45 0.33 -6.39
C SER A 182 4.56 0.17 -7.91
N ASP A 183 4.36 1.28 -8.65
CA ASP A 183 4.63 1.34 -10.08
C ASP A 183 6.14 1.38 -10.40
N ASN A 184 7.00 1.57 -9.39
CA ASN A 184 8.45 1.64 -9.53
C ASN A 184 9.08 0.25 -9.41
N ASP A 185 9.81 -0.20 -10.44
CA ASP A 185 10.49 -1.49 -10.47
C ASP A 185 11.54 -1.66 -9.37
N ARG A 186 12.21 -0.57 -8.97
CA ARG A 186 13.20 -0.61 -7.88
C ARG A 186 12.49 -0.86 -6.54
N ALA A 187 11.36 -0.19 -6.31
CA ALA A 187 10.55 -0.39 -5.11
C ALA A 187 10.03 -1.84 -5.05
N ARG A 188 9.50 -2.39 -6.16
CA ARG A 188 9.03 -3.79 -6.20
C ARG A 188 10.14 -4.78 -5.89
N ARG A 189 11.35 -4.58 -6.45
CA ARG A 189 12.51 -5.43 -6.14
C ARG A 189 12.93 -5.31 -4.68
N ALA A 190 12.88 -4.12 -4.11
CA ALA A 190 13.13 -3.91 -2.69
C ALA A 190 12.10 -4.65 -1.81
N GLY A 191 10.82 -4.56 -2.14
CA GLY A 191 9.76 -5.31 -1.47
C GLY A 191 9.95 -6.83 -1.54
N SER A 192 10.36 -7.36 -2.70
CA SER A 192 10.68 -8.79 -2.84
C SER A 192 11.82 -9.23 -1.92
N ARG A 193 12.90 -8.45 -1.87
CA ARG A 193 14.04 -8.75 -0.98
C ARG A 193 13.65 -8.69 0.50
N LEU A 194 12.83 -7.69 0.88
CA LEU A 194 12.36 -7.60 2.25
C LEU A 194 11.53 -8.82 2.65
N LEU A 195 10.69 -9.35 1.75
CA LEU A 195 9.95 -10.59 2.02
C LEU A 195 10.84 -11.83 2.12
N GLU A 196 11.95 -11.86 1.40
CA GLU A 196 12.93 -12.98 1.47
C GLU A 196 13.70 -12.99 2.80
N SER A 197 13.74 -11.87 3.54
CA SER A 197 14.40 -11.73 4.83
C SER A 197 13.50 -12.02 6.04
N LEU A 198 12.19 -12.20 5.84
CA LEU A 198 11.21 -12.55 6.88
C LEU A 198 11.14 -14.05 7.11
#